data_1194a96c40d7a9417c704c0124d48710
#
_entry.id   1194a96c40d7a9417c704c0124d48710
#
_cell.length_a   1.000
_cell.length_b   1.000
_cell.length_c   1.000
_cell.angle_alpha   90.00
_cell.angle_beta   90.00
_cell.angle_gamma   90.00
#
_symmetry.space_group_name_H-M   'P 1'
#
loop_
_entity.id
_entity.type
_entity.pdbx_description
1 polymer ?
#
loop_
_entity_poly.entity_id
_entity_poly.type
_entity_poly.pdbx_seq_one_letter_code
_entity_poly.pdbx_strand_id
1 'polypeptide(L)'
;MKKICSFLLIATLLFSCFGCGKENANDLTKVTLNEVAHSIFYAPMYVAIEEGYFKEEGIEINLVTGYGADNTMTALLTDEADIGFMGSESSIYTYIQGASDYAVNFAQLTQRAGNFLVSREPIENFSFDMLKGTEVLGGRAGGMPQMVFEFILKKNSIDPKTDLSIDQSIDFGSTAAAFSGGQGDFTVEFEPHATALEAKGDGYVVASLGEASGYVPYTAFCAKKSFINEKPEVIQAFTNALQKGMDYVNSHTPEEIAKVIHPQFKETDIDTITTIVKRYKDQDTWKKDLNFDKDSFTLLQNILEEAGELEMRVPYEDLVTTKFSSNAKKKSD
;
A
#
# COMPACT_ATOMS: atom_id res chain seq x y z
N MET A 1 83.86 41.65 -8.48
CA MET A 1 83.02 42.87 -8.20
C MET A 1 81.79 42.77 -9.07
N LYS A 2 80.72 43.13 -8.44
CA LYS A 2 79.35 43.34 -8.94
C LYS A 2 78.50 42.09 -9.17
N LYS A 3 77.64 41.86 -8.18
CA LYS A 3 76.46 41.02 -8.14
C LYS A 3 75.39 41.54 -9.10
N ILE A 4 74.80 40.66 -9.87
CA ILE A 4 73.55 40.93 -10.56
C ILE A 4 72.56 39.85 -10.07
N CYS A 5 71.67 40.28 -9.22
CA CYS A 5 70.52 39.50 -8.80
C CYS A 5 69.56 39.40 -9.96
N SER A 6 69.38 38.19 -10.49
CA SER A 6 68.25 37.89 -11.35
C SER A 6 67.07 37.50 -10.47
N PHE A 7 66.10 38.35 -10.42
CA PHE A 7 64.76 38.07 -9.85
C PHE A 7 64.06 37.18 -10.85
N LEU A 8 64.03 35.87 -10.60
CA LEU A 8 63.15 34.96 -11.30
C LEU A 8 61.78 35.03 -10.60
N LEU A 9 60.85 35.70 -11.24
CA LEU A 9 59.46 35.77 -10.86
C LEU A 9 58.83 34.40 -11.15
N ILE A 10 58.77 33.54 -10.13
CA ILE A 10 57.97 32.31 -10.16
C ILE A 10 56.51 32.72 -10.01
N ALA A 11 55.83 32.88 -11.12
CA ALA A 11 54.39 32.96 -11.16
C ALA A 11 53.87 31.56 -10.83
N THR A 12 53.61 31.31 -9.54
CA THR A 12 52.84 30.17 -9.08
C THR A 12 51.41 30.37 -9.52
N LEU A 13 51.06 29.79 -10.65
CA LEU A 13 49.66 29.54 -11.02
C LEU A 13 49.07 28.62 -9.95
N LEU A 14 48.35 29.20 -9.02
CA LEU A 14 47.37 28.51 -8.21
C LEU A 14 46.25 28.02 -9.16
N PHE A 15 46.45 26.86 -9.78
CA PHE A 15 45.38 26.07 -10.31
C PHE A 15 44.56 25.62 -9.08
N SER A 16 43.57 26.42 -8.74
CA SER A 16 42.46 25.97 -7.93
C SER A 16 41.79 24.83 -8.68
N CYS A 17 42.23 23.61 -8.41
CA CYS A 17 41.45 22.43 -8.71
C CYS A 17 40.14 22.57 -7.91
N PHE A 18 39.15 23.17 -8.55
CA PHE A 18 37.78 22.83 -8.24
C PHE A 18 37.66 21.34 -8.58
N GLY A 19 37.99 20.53 -7.61
CA GLY A 19 37.55 19.15 -7.58
C GLY A 19 36.02 19.18 -7.53
N CYS A 20 35.40 19.15 -8.72
CA CYS A 20 34.09 18.52 -8.82
C CYS A 20 34.32 17.11 -8.29
N GLY A 21 34.01 16.89 -7.02
CA GLY A 21 33.77 15.56 -6.54
C GLY A 21 32.74 14.99 -7.49
N LYS A 22 33.15 14.05 -8.35
CA LYS A 22 32.22 13.09 -8.89
C LYS A 22 31.62 12.45 -7.64
N GLU A 23 30.44 12.88 -7.23
CA GLU A 23 29.54 12.01 -6.49
C GLU A 23 29.56 10.71 -7.27
N ASN A 24 30.03 9.66 -6.62
CA ASN A 24 29.99 8.32 -7.19
C ASN A 24 28.51 8.07 -7.52
N ALA A 25 28.20 8.01 -8.80
CA ALA A 25 26.88 7.79 -9.36
C ALA A 25 26.32 6.38 -9.03
N ASN A 26 26.77 5.77 -7.93
CA ASN A 26 26.45 4.42 -7.50
C ASN A 26 26.08 4.28 -6.01
N ASP A 27 25.98 5.35 -5.25
CA ASP A 27 25.56 5.23 -3.84
C ASP A 27 24.07 5.54 -3.74
N LEU A 28 23.24 4.48 -3.97
CA LEU A 28 21.79 4.57 -3.79
C LEU A 28 21.46 4.71 -2.30
N THR A 29 20.52 5.60 -1.98
CA THR A 29 19.98 5.70 -0.63
C THR A 29 19.15 4.45 -0.32
N LYS A 30 19.57 3.67 0.68
CA LYS A 30 18.81 2.51 1.12
C LYS A 30 17.57 2.96 1.88
N VAL A 31 16.42 2.41 1.51
CA VAL A 31 15.13 2.65 2.14
C VAL A 31 14.48 1.30 2.46
N THR A 32 14.25 1.04 3.73
CA THR A 32 13.48 -0.12 4.17
C THR A 32 11.99 0.20 4.11
N LEU A 33 11.30 -0.49 3.21
CA LEU A 33 9.85 -0.42 3.04
C LEU A 33 9.22 -1.67 3.65
N ASN A 34 8.39 -1.49 4.69
CA ASN A 34 7.63 -2.58 5.27
C ASN A 34 6.20 -2.55 4.73
N GLU A 35 5.82 -3.60 3.98
CA GLU A 35 4.47 -3.78 3.45
C GLU A 35 3.62 -4.67 4.37
N VAL A 36 2.34 -4.36 4.52
CA VAL A 36 1.41 -5.09 5.38
C VAL A 36 1.18 -6.54 4.94
N ALA A 37 1.23 -6.80 3.65
CA ALA A 37 1.05 -8.10 3.01
C ALA A 37 1.72 -8.10 1.64
N HIS A 38 2.19 -9.26 1.18
CA HIS A 38 2.71 -9.44 -0.17
C HIS A 38 1.56 -9.83 -1.10
N SER A 39 1.04 -8.88 -1.88
CA SER A 39 -0.18 -9.08 -2.67
C SER A 39 -0.15 -8.34 -4.01
N ILE A 40 -0.65 -8.98 -5.07
CA ILE A 40 -0.84 -8.38 -6.40
C ILE A 40 -1.73 -7.12 -6.33
N PHE A 41 -2.49 -6.95 -5.25
CA PHE A 41 -3.24 -5.73 -4.94
C PHE A 41 -2.37 -4.46 -4.95
N TYR A 42 -1.06 -4.61 -4.75
CA TYR A 42 -0.09 -3.52 -4.72
C TYR A 42 0.77 -3.45 -6.00
N ALA A 43 0.26 -3.95 -7.12
CA ALA A 43 0.97 -4.01 -8.40
C ALA A 43 1.72 -2.73 -8.80
N PRO A 44 1.19 -1.48 -8.63
CA PRO A 44 1.96 -0.28 -8.99
C PRO A 44 3.28 -0.15 -8.23
N MET A 45 3.33 -0.56 -6.96
CA MET A 45 4.55 -0.55 -6.15
C MET A 45 5.57 -1.56 -6.70
N TYR A 46 5.13 -2.78 -7.02
CA TYR A 46 6.01 -3.79 -7.57
C TYR A 46 6.50 -3.43 -8.98
N VAL A 47 5.66 -2.80 -9.80
CA VAL A 47 6.10 -2.22 -11.08
C VAL A 47 7.21 -1.20 -10.86
N ALA A 48 7.06 -0.31 -9.88
CA ALA A 48 8.09 0.69 -9.59
C ALA A 48 9.42 0.05 -9.13
N ILE A 49 9.36 -1.09 -8.46
CA ILE A 49 10.55 -1.87 -8.06
C ILE A 49 11.18 -2.56 -9.28
N GLU A 50 10.41 -3.32 -10.04
CA GLU A 50 10.91 -4.18 -11.13
C GLU A 50 11.36 -3.38 -12.36
N GLU A 51 10.67 -2.30 -12.71
CA GLU A 51 11.07 -1.37 -13.77
C GLU A 51 12.25 -0.47 -13.35
N GLY A 52 12.67 -0.53 -12.07
CA GLY A 52 13.81 0.20 -11.57
C GLY A 52 13.56 1.69 -11.32
N TYR A 53 12.32 2.15 -11.24
CA TYR A 53 11.99 3.56 -11.04
C TYR A 53 12.52 4.12 -9.72
N PHE A 54 12.59 3.31 -8.67
CA PHE A 54 13.25 3.70 -7.42
C PHE A 54 14.75 3.95 -7.61
N LYS A 55 15.43 3.11 -8.39
CA LYS A 55 16.86 3.29 -8.69
C LYS A 55 17.12 4.53 -9.54
N GLU A 56 16.23 4.84 -10.48
CA GLU A 56 16.28 6.08 -11.26
C GLU A 56 16.18 7.34 -10.40
N GLU A 57 15.41 7.25 -9.30
CA GLU A 57 15.27 8.34 -8.32
C GLU A 57 16.34 8.25 -7.18
N GLY A 58 17.37 7.41 -7.35
CA GLY A 58 18.47 7.30 -6.38
C GLY A 58 18.20 6.47 -5.14
N ILE A 59 17.19 5.59 -5.16
CA ILE A 59 16.76 4.77 -4.02
C ILE A 59 16.98 3.28 -4.30
N GLU A 60 17.51 2.57 -3.33
CA GLU A 60 17.52 1.10 -3.26
C GLU A 60 16.49 0.64 -2.23
N ILE A 61 15.44 -0.06 -2.67
CA ILE A 61 14.39 -0.57 -1.79
C ILE A 61 14.83 -1.90 -1.16
N ASN A 62 14.77 -1.96 0.18
CA ASN A 62 14.76 -3.19 0.94
C ASN A 62 13.30 -3.47 1.36
N LEU A 63 12.62 -4.35 0.60
CA LEU A 63 11.23 -4.70 0.85
C LEU A 63 11.13 -5.77 1.92
N VAL A 64 10.30 -5.52 2.95
CA VAL A 64 10.04 -6.44 4.06
C VAL A 64 8.52 -6.58 4.21
N THR A 65 8.03 -7.80 4.38
CA THR A 65 6.59 -8.04 4.62
C THR A 65 6.34 -8.22 6.12
N GLY A 66 5.45 -7.37 6.68
CA GLY A 66 5.10 -7.36 8.10
C GLY A 66 4.04 -8.37 8.52
N TYR A 67 3.25 -8.88 7.56
CA TYR A 67 2.13 -9.80 7.80
C TYR A 67 1.09 -9.27 8.80
N GLY A 68 0.82 -7.97 8.75
CA GLY A 68 -0.17 -7.28 9.57
C GLY A 68 0.17 -5.82 9.77
N ALA A 69 -0.86 -4.97 9.89
CA ALA A 69 -0.68 -3.53 10.02
C ALA A 69 0.00 -3.12 11.33
N ASP A 70 -0.22 -3.86 12.40
CA ASP A 70 0.43 -3.68 13.70
C ASP A 70 1.93 -3.99 13.65
N ASN A 71 2.34 -5.06 12.98
CA ASN A 71 3.76 -5.38 12.79
C ASN A 71 4.43 -4.32 11.91
N THR A 72 3.77 -3.92 10.81
CA THR A 72 4.29 -2.87 9.91
C THR A 72 4.41 -1.53 10.64
N MET A 73 3.41 -1.14 11.43
CA MET A 73 3.47 0.07 12.23
C MET A 73 4.53 -0.02 13.33
N THR A 74 4.66 -1.18 13.98
CA THR A 74 5.72 -1.40 14.98
C THR A 74 7.10 -1.22 14.36
N ALA A 75 7.37 -1.86 13.20
CA ALA A 75 8.64 -1.71 12.49
C ALA A 75 8.94 -0.24 12.14
N LEU A 76 7.91 0.52 11.74
CA LEU A 76 8.05 1.96 11.48
C LEU A 76 8.40 2.76 12.74
N LEU A 77 7.68 2.54 13.84
CA LEU A 77 7.86 3.30 15.08
C LEU A 77 9.17 2.97 15.79
N THR A 78 9.72 1.76 15.58
CA THR A 78 11.00 1.30 16.17
C THR A 78 12.22 1.54 15.26
N ASP A 79 12.07 2.25 14.15
CA ASP A 79 13.13 2.51 13.16
C ASP A 79 13.67 1.24 12.45
N GLU A 80 12.96 0.13 12.49
CA GLU A 80 13.25 -1.06 11.68
C GLU A 80 12.83 -0.89 10.22
N ALA A 81 11.91 0.04 9.95
CA ALA A 81 11.51 0.48 8.62
C ALA A 81 11.51 2.01 8.52
N ASP A 82 11.90 2.53 7.36
CA ASP A 82 11.85 3.97 7.04
C ASP A 82 10.44 4.39 6.58
N ILE A 83 9.79 3.49 5.84
CA ILE A 83 8.46 3.69 5.25
C ILE A 83 7.60 2.48 5.55
N GLY A 84 6.38 2.72 6.03
CA GLY A 84 5.33 1.73 6.21
C GLY A 84 4.30 1.82 5.09
N PHE A 85 3.79 0.67 4.63
CA PHE A 85 2.72 0.59 3.66
C PHE A 85 1.63 -0.34 4.18
N MET A 86 0.49 0.24 4.58
CA MET A 86 -0.57 -0.48 5.28
C MET A 86 -1.92 0.24 5.17
N GLY A 87 -2.94 -0.29 5.84
CA GLY A 87 -4.22 0.39 6.00
C GLY A 87 -4.05 1.77 6.62
N SER A 88 -4.72 2.75 6.04
CA SER A 88 -4.55 4.17 6.41
C SER A 88 -5.04 4.51 7.81
N GLU A 89 -5.87 3.66 8.42
CA GLU A 89 -6.37 3.75 9.81
C GLU A 89 -5.23 3.68 10.84
N SER A 90 -4.17 2.94 10.54
CA SER A 90 -3.07 2.69 11.50
C SER A 90 -2.39 3.97 11.98
N SER A 91 -2.32 4.99 11.11
CA SER A 91 -1.78 6.31 11.50
C SER A 91 -2.70 7.04 12.49
N ILE A 92 -4.02 6.84 12.38
CA ILE A 92 -5.00 7.41 13.30
C ILE A 92 -4.83 6.79 14.68
N TYR A 93 -4.72 5.46 14.76
CA TYR A 93 -4.56 4.75 16.02
C TYR A 93 -3.31 5.19 16.79
N THR A 94 -2.16 5.27 16.11
CA THR A 94 -0.92 5.70 16.76
C THR A 94 -0.96 7.15 17.23
N TYR A 95 -1.64 8.03 16.50
CA TYR A 95 -1.85 9.42 16.90
C TYR A 95 -2.70 9.53 18.17
N ILE A 96 -3.85 8.82 18.21
CA ILE A 96 -4.75 8.82 19.38
C ILE A 96 -4.07 8.20 20.60
N GLN A 97 -3.23 7.18 20.42
CA GLN A 97 -2.45 6.57 21.50
C GLN A 97 -1.34 7.48 22.03
N GLY A 98 -1.15 8.68 21.46
CA GLY A 98 -0.23 9.70 21.96
C GLY A 98 1.22 9.49 21.54
N ALA A 99 1.48 8.80 20.44
CA ALA A 99 2.82 8.70 19.88
C ALA A 99 3.37 10.11 19.56
N SER A 100 4.52 10.45 20.13
CA SER A 100 5.12 11.79 19.95
C SER A 100 5.66 11.99 18.54
N ASP A 101 6.18 10.91 17.92
CA ASP A 101 6.66 10.85 16.54
C ASP A 101 5.81 9.86 15.75
N TYR A 102 4.58 10.28 15.51
CA TYR A 102 3.56 9.47 14.86
C TYR A 102 3.77 9.35 13.34
N ALA A 103 3.11 8.37 12.74
CA ALA A 103 3.12 8.14 11.30
C ALA A 103 2.25 9.18 10.57
N VAL A 104 2.79 9.75 9.48
CA VAL A 104 2.08 10.68 8.59
C VAL A 104 1.99 10.04 7.20
N ASN A 105 0.79 9.98 6.64
CA ASN A 105 0.55 9.47 5.30
C ASN A 105 0.99 10.50 4.25
N PHE A 106 1.74 10.07 3.25
CA PHE A 106 2.24 10.96 2.18
C PHE A 106 1.85 10.52 0.77
N ALA A 107 1.35 9.29 0.60
CA ALA A 107 0.91 8.76 -0.68
C ALA A 107 -0.17 7.69 -0.48
N GLN A 108 -1.30 7.81 -1.18
CA GLN A 108 -2.36 6.80 -1.20
C GLN A 108 -2.27 5.98 -2.49
N LEU A 109 -2.18 4.65 -2.40
CA LEU A 109 -2.07 3.77 -3.57
C LEU A 109 -3.42 3.28 -4.05
N THR A 110 -4.22 2.74 -3.15
CA THR A 110 -5.48 2.07 -3.48
C THR A 110 -6.68 2.89 -3.02
N GLN A 111 -7.74 2.87 -3.83
CA GLN A 111 -8.97 3.63 -3.60
C GLN A 111 -10.21 2.74 -3.48
N ARG A 112 -10.03 1.41 -3.43
CA ARG A 112 -11.08 0.42 -3.21
C ARG A 112 -10.54 -0.72 -2.36
N ALA A 113 -11.43 -1.50 -1.75
CA ALA A 113 -11.03 -2.73 -1.08
C ALA A 113 -10.42 -3.72 -2.08
N GLY A 114 -9.40 -4.46 -1.65
CA GLY A 114 -8.68 -5.40 -2.49
C GLY A 114 -9.14 -6.85 -2.32
N ASN A 115 -10.13 -7.08 -1.49
CA ASN A 115 -10.63 -8.40 -1.16
C ASN A 115 -11.93 -8.75 -1.90
N PHE A 116 -12.15 -10.05 -1.97
CA PHE A 116 -13.30 -10.68 -2.62
C PHE A 116 -14.04 -11.52 -1.59
N LEU A 117 -15.34 -11.63 -1.76
CA LEU A 117 -16.15 -12.59 -1.01
C LEU A 117 -16.19 -13.90 -1.81
N VAL A 118 -15.81 -14.97 -1.15
CA VAL A 118 -15.78 -16.32 -1.71
C VAL A 118 -16.81 -17.18 -0.99
N SER A 119 -17.69 -17.84 -1.74
CA SER A 119 -18.67 -18.79 -1.22
C SER A 119 -18.19 -20.22 -1.38
N ARG A 120 -18.74 -21.13 -0.57
CA ARG A 120 -18.46 -22.56 -0.68
C ARG A 120 -19.12 -23.20 -1.90
N GLU A 121 -20.27 -22.72 -2.26
CA GLU A 121 -21.06 -23.20 -3.41
C GLU A 121 -21.21 -22.10 -4.46
N PRO A 122 -21.38 -22.44 -5.74
CA PRO A 122 -21.58 -21.45 -6.78
C PRO A 122 -22.92 -20.71 -6.61
N ILE A 123 -22.89 -19.39 -6.71
CA ILE A 123 -24.08 -18.53 -6.59
C ILE A 123 -24.17 -17.64 -7.83
N GLU A 124 -25.14 -17.87 -8.71
CA GLU A 124 -25.27 -17.13 -9.98
C GLU A 124 -25.67 -15.66 -9.79
N ASN A 125 -26.51 -15.35 -8.80
CA ASN A 125 -27.01 -13.99 -8.56
C ASN A 125 -26.84 -13.66 -7.07
N PHE A 126 -25.58 -13.44 -6.67
CA PHE A 126 -25.28 -13.11 -5.30
C PHE A 126 -25.89 -11.76 -4.88
N SER A 127 -26.45 -11.73 -3.69
CA SER A 127 -26.78 -10.49 -2.98
C SER A 127 -26.30 -10.59 -1.53
N PHE A 128 -25.95 -9.46 -0.93
CA PHE A 128 -25.46 -9.44 0.45
C PHE A 128 -26.49 -9.96 1.47
N ASP A 129 -27.80 -9.89 1.18
CA ASP A 129 -28.84 -10.49 2.04
C ASP A 129 -28.67 -12.01 2.23
N MET A 130 -27.98 -12.69 1.33
CA MET A 130 -27.70 -14.13 1.44
C MET A 130 -26.71 -14.47 2.54
N LEU A 131 -26.01 -13.46 3.09
CA LEU A 131 -25.11 -13.63 4.23
C LEU A 131 -25.83 -13.75 5.56
N LYS A 132 -27.12 -13.39 5.62
CA LYS A 132 -27.90 -13.48 6.87
C LYS A 132 -28.01 -14.92 7.35
N GLY A 133 -27.64 -15.14 8.61
CA GLY A 133 -27.65 -16.46 9.25
C GLY A 133 -26.47 -17.36 8.91
N THR A 134 -25.46 -16.85 8.16
CA THR A 134 -24.26 -17.61 7.77
C THR A 134 -23.06 -17.27 8.64
N GLU A 135 -21.99 -18.09 8.50
CA GLU A 135 -20.67 -17.83 9.06
C GLU A 135 -19.70 -17.34 7.97
N VAL A 136 -19.06 -16.19 8.20
CA VAL A 136 -18.09 -15.58 7.30
C VAL A 136 -16.73 -15.53 7.98
N LEU A 137 -15.68 -16.08 7.37
CA LEU A 137 -14.30 -15.86 7.83
C LEU A 137 -13.89 -14.45 7.40
N GLY A 138 -13.93 -13.49 8.34
CA GLY A 138 -13.83 -12.07 8.03
C GLY A 138 -12.46 -11.44 8.23
N GLY A 139 -11.49 -12.25 8.71
CA GLY A 139 -10.17 -11.76 9.08
C GLY A 139 -10.17 -10.98 10.40
N ARG A 140 -9.00 -10.46 10.79
CA ARG A 140 -8.74 -9.87 12.10
C ARG A 140 -9.55 -8.58 12.35
N ALA A 141 -10.02 -8.42 13.59
CA ALA A 141 -10.71 -7.20 14.04
C ALA A 141 -9.80 -5.95 14.00
N GLY A 142 -10.40 -4.78 13.76
CA GLY A 142 -9.74 -3.47 13.80
C GLY A 142 -8.91 -3.11 12.57
N GLY A 143 -8.85 -3.99 11.55
CA GLY A 143 -8.18 -3.70 10.29
C GLY A 143 -9.14 -3.24 9.18
N MET A 144 -8.61 -2.55 8.17
CA MET A 144 -9.42 -2.08 7.02
C MET A 144 -10.26 -3.18 6.37
N PRO A 145 -9.78 -4.43 6.18
CA PRO A 145 -10.59 -5.47 5.58
C PRO A 145 -11.91 -5.73 6.32
N GLN A 146 -11.84 -5.88 7.64
CA GLN A 146 -13.03 -6.11 8.47
C GLN A 146 -13.94 -4.88 8.49
N MET A 147 -13.39 -3.69 8.76
CA MET A 147 -14.19 -2.47 8.86
C MET A 147 -14.90 -2.12 7.55
N VAL A 148 -14.24 -2.30 6.41
CA VAL A 148 -14.86 -2.07 5.08
C VAL A 148 -15.92 -3.15 4.78
N PHE A 149 -15.70 -4.40 5.18
CA PHE A 149 -16.72 -5.44 5.04
C PHE A 149 -17.95 -5.11 5.87
N GLU A 150 -17.81 -4.72 7.13
CA GLU A 150 -18.93 -4.28 7.96
C GLU A 150 -19.62 -3.02 7.43
N PHE A 151 -18.87 -2.06 6.89
CA PHE A 151 -19.42 -0.89 6.20
C PHE A 151 -20.28 -1.31 5.00
N ILE A 152 -19.83 -2.28 4.20
CA ILE A 152 -20.63 -2.83 3.09
C ILE A 152 -21.91 -3.49 3.59
N LEU A 153 -21.83 -4.29 4.67
CA LEU A 153 -23.01 -4.94 5.27
C LEU A 153 -24.03 -3.90 5.73
N LYS A 154 -23.60 -2.89 6.48
CA LYS A 154 -24.48 -1.80 6.97
C LYS A 154 -25.11 -1.02 5.81
N LYS A 155 -24.34 -0.73 4.75
CA LYS A 155 -24.84 -0.09 3.53
C LYS A 155 -25.95 -0.90 2.85
N ASN A 156 -25.93 -2.22 3.01
CA ASN A 156 -26.96 -3.14 2.53
C ASN A 156 -28.04 -3.45 3.60
N SER A 157 -28.13 -2.68 4.69
CA SER A 157 -29.09 -2.87 5.79
C SER A 157 -28.95 -4.22 6.49
N ILE A 158 -27.70 -4.69 6.64
CA ILE A 158 -27.34 -5.91 7.36
C ILE A 158 -26.55 -5.50 8.61
N ASP A 159 -27.00 -5.93 9.77
CA ASP A 159 -26.26 -5.72 11.02
C ASP A 159 -25.15 -6.77 11.16
N PRO A 160 -23.85 -6.38 11.12
CA PRO A 160 -22.76 -7.34 11.20
C PRO A 160 -22.69 -8.10 12.54
N LYS A 161 -23.38 -7.63 13.57
CA LYS A 161 -23.35 -8.22 14.93
C LYS A 161 -24.50 -9.21 15.18
N THR A 162 -25.61 -9.07 14.47
CA THR A 162 -26.84 -9.83 14.75
C THR A 162 -27.35 -10.64 13.58
N ASP A 163 -27.06 -10.23 12.34
CA ASP A 163 -27.62 -10.88 11.15
C ASP A 163 -26.76 -12.05 10.62
N LEU A 164 -25.47 -12.10 10.98
CA LEU A 164 -24.55 -13.16 10.59
C LEU A 164 -23.47 -13.36 11.66
N SER A 165 -22.65 -14.42 11.52
CA SER A 165 -21.44 -14.63 12.33
C SER A 165 -20.20 -14.27 11.53
N ILE A 166 -19.38 -13.33 12.02
CA ILE A 166 -18.09 -13.00 11.41
C ILE A 166 -17.00 -13.55 12.31
N ASP A 167 -16.30 -14.60 11.87
CA ASP A 167 -15.12 -15.12 12.58
C ASP A 167 -13.91 -14.24 12.30
N GLN A 168 -13.42 -13.59 13.36
CA GLN A 168 -12.26 -12.68 13.34
C GLN A 168 -11.06 -13.28 14.07
N SER A 169 -11.12 -14.56 14.43
CA SER A 169 -10.05 -15.23 15.18
C SER A 169 -8.93 -15.77 14.28
N ILE A 170 -9.15 -15.83 12.96
CA ILE A 170 -8.23 -16.40 11.97
C ILE A 170 -7.50 -15.27 11.24
N ASP A 171 -6.17 -15.31 11.26
CA ASP A 171 -5.35 -14.36 10.49
C ASP A 171 -5.55 -14.53 8.97
N PHE A 172 -5.51 -13.43 8.21
CA PHE A 172 -5.69 -13.42 6.75
C PHE A 172 -4.77 -14.39 5.98
N GLY A 173 -3.57 -14.65 6.48
CA GLY A 173 -2.68 -15.65 5.88
C GLY A 173 -3.18 -17.10 6.00
N SER A 174 -4.21 -17.34 6.81
CA SER A 174 -4.73 -18.67 7.14
C SER A 174 -6.22 -18.87 6.77
N THR A 175 -6.95 -17.81 6.44
CA THR A 175 -8.40 -17.87 6.16
C THR A 175 -8.71 -18.80 4.99
N ALA A 176 -7.97 -18.71 3.88
CA ALA A 176 -8.17 -19.59 2.71
C ALA A 176 -7.94 -21.06 3.06
N ALA A 177 -6.94 -21.37 3.89
CA ALA A 177 -6.67 -22.75 4.34
C ALA A 177 -7.78 -23.26 5.29
N ALA A 178 -8.24 -22.43 6.21
CA ALA A 178 -9.36 -22.75 7.10
C ALA A 178 -10.65 -22.99 6.30
N PHE A 179 -10.91 -22.14 5.31
CA PHE A 179 -12.05 -22.28 4.41
C PHE A 179 -11.96 -23.59 3.60
N SER A 180 -10.83 -23.90 2.93
CA SER A 180 -10.61 -25.21 2.26
C SER A 180 -10.79 -26.38 3.23
N GLY A 181 -10.44 -26.19 4.52
CA GLY A 181 -10.62 -27.18 5.59
C GLY A 181 -12.07 -27.36 6.05
N GLY A 182 -13.02 -26.60 5.53
CA GLY A 182 -14.46 -26.73 5.80
C GLY A 182 -15.00 -25.74 6.84
N GLN A 183 -14.25 -24.71 7.25
CA GLN A 183 -14.74 -23.66 8.16
C GLN A 183 -15.43 -22.54 7.38
N GLY A 184 -16.49 -21.98 7.92
CA GLY A 184 -17.29 -20.89 7.36
C GLY A 184 -18.10 -21.28 6.13
N ASP A 185 -19.16 -20.55 5.86
CA ASP A 185 -19.96 -20.64 4.64
C ASP A 185 -19.38 -19.74 3.54
N PHE A 186 -18.78 -18.64 3.97
CA PHE A 186 -18.08 -17.65 3.14
C PHE A 186 -16.74 -17.29 3.76
N THR A 187 -15.83 -16.77 2.92
CA THR A 187 -14.56 -16.17 3.38
C THR A 187 -14.25 -14.89 2.63
N VAL A 188 -13.60 -13.96 3.31
CA VAL A 188 -13.08 -12.72 2.74
C VAL A 188 -11.61 -12.93 2.40
N GLU A 189 -11.27 -12.92 1.10
CA GLU A 189 -9.94 -13.25 0.63
C GLU A 189 -9.32 -12.14 -0.22
N PHE A 190 -8.01 -11.97 -0.08
CA PHE A 190 -7.21 -11.23 -1.03
C PHE A 190 -6.72 -12.14 -2.17
N GLU A 191 -6.30 -11.53 -3.27
CA GLU A 191 -5.57 -12.24 -4.30
C GLU A 191 -4.09 -12.42 -3.90
N PRO A 192 -3.46 -13.58 -4.19
CA PRO A 192 -3.95 -14.64 -5.09
C PRO A 192 -4.83 -15.71 -4.43
N HIS A 193 -5.19 -15.60 -3.16
CA HIS A 193 -5.90 -16.66 -2.44
C HIS A 193 -7.31 -16.90 -2.97
N ALA A 194 -8.04 -15.83 -3.32
CA ALA A 194 -9.39 -15.95 -3.91
C ALA A 194 -9.36 -16.78 -5.21
N THR A 195 -8.47 -16.42 -6.14
CA THR A 195 -8.28 -17.19 -7.40
C THR A 195 -7.78 -18.62 -7.13
N ALA A 196 -6.92 -18.82 -6.12
CA ALA A 196 -6.44 -20.17 -5.78
C ALA A 196 -7.55 -21.09 -5.24
N LEU A 197 -8.51 -20.56 -4.48
CA LEU A 197 -9.69 -21.29 -4.03
C LEU A 197 -10.57 -21.70 -5.23
N GLU A 198 -10.81 -20.78 -6.18
CA GLU A 198 -11.54 -21.11 -7.43
C GLU A 198 -10.83 -22.18 -8.26
N ALA A 199 -9.53 -22.05 -8.46
CA ALA A 199 -8.74 -22.99 -9.26
C ALA A 199 -8.75 -24.42 -8.68
N LYS A 200 -8.84 -24.55 -7.34
CA LYS A 200 -8.95 -25.84 -6.66
C LYS A 200 -10.37 -26.38 -6.63
N GLY A 201 -11.37 -25.57 -6.90
CA GLY A 201 -12.77 -25.91 -6.71
C GLY A 201 -13.21 -25.94 -5.24
N ASP A 202 -12.43 -25.31 -4.35
CA ASP A 202 -12.70 -25.21 -2.92
C ASP A 202 -13.64 -24.02 -2.59
N GLY A 203 -13.84 -23.10 -3.56
CA GLY A 203 -14.70 -21.92 -3.40
C GLY A 203 -14.95 -21.19 -4.71
N TYR A 204 -15.86 -20.23 -4.66
CA TYR A 204 -16.32 -19.44 -5.81
C TYR A 204 -16.36 -17.96 -5.44
N VAL A 205 -15.67 -17.12 -6.19
CA VAL A 205 -15.75 -15.66 -6.01
C VAL A 205 -17.15 -15.18 -6.40
N VAL A 206 -17.91 -14.65 -5.46
CA VAL A 206 -19.29 -14.21 -5.67
C VAL A 206 -19.45 -12.71 -5.66
N ALA A 207 -18.52 -11.97 -5.06
CA ALA A 207 -18.54 -10.50 -5.05
C ALA A 207 -17.15 -9.89 -4.93
N SER A 208 -16.93 -8.76 -5.60
CA SER A 208 -15.83 -7.85 -5.31
C SER A 208 -16.25 -6.92 -4.15
N LEU A 209 -15.52 -6.96 -3.04
CA LEU A 209 -15.74 -6.02 -1.96
C LEU A 209 -15.24 -4.61 -2.34
N GLY A 210 -14.32 -4.51 -3.30
CA GLY A 210 -13.89 -3.24 -3.88
C GLY A 210 -14.98 -2.51 -4.66
N GLU A 211 -15.80 -3.25 -5.43
CA GLU A 211 -16.98 -2.66 -6.09
C GLU A 211 -18.07 -2.30 -5.09
N ALA A 212 -18.35 -3.19 -4.14
CA ALA A 212 -19.39 -3.01 -3.13
C ALA A 212 -19.10 -1.84 -2.18
N SER A 213 -17.86 -1.64 -1.76
CA SER A 213 -17.47 -0.53 -0.90
C SER A 213 -17.62 0.83 -1.58
N GLY A 214 -17.42 0.89 -2.89
CA GLY A 214 -17.14 2.12 -3.59
C GLY A 214 -15.72 2.61 -3.33
N TYR A 215 -15.47 3.90 -3.52
CA TYR A 215 -14.15 4.50 -3.24
C TYR A 215 -13.94 4.67 -1.74
N VAL A 216 -12.91 4.02 -1.23
CA VAL A 216 -12.46 4.11 0.17
C VAL A 216 -10.93 4.24 0.20
N PRO A 217 -10.33 5.04 1.09
CA PRO A 217 -8.88 5.17 1.20
C PRO A 217 -8.31 3.93 1.89
N TYR A 218 -8.02 2.88 1.11
CA TYR A 218 -7.74 1.56 1.66
C TYR A 218 -6.31 1.41 2.17
N THR A 219 -5.29 1.67 1.31
CA THR A 219 -3.88 1.59 1.72
C THR A 219 -3.11 2.85 1.35
N ALA A 220 -2.21 3.25 2.24
CA ALA A 220 -1.35 4.41 2.08
C ALA A 220 0.09 4.12 2.54
N PHE A 221 1.04 4.85 1.97
CA PHE A 221 2.42 4.92 2.45
C PHE A 221 2.52 6.01 3.52
N CYS A 222 3.15 5.66 4.61
CA CYS A 222 3.41 6.57 5.72
C CYS A 222 4.87 6.47 6.18
N ALA A 223 5.33 7.54 6.82
CA ALA A 223 6.62 7.58 7.49
C ALA A 223 6.48 8.36 8.79
N LYS A 224 7.42 8.21 9.72
CA LYS A 224 7.43 9.02 10.93
C LYS A 224 7.55 10.52 10.58
N LYS A 225 6.88 11.35 11.35
CA LYS A 225 6.92 12.81 11.17
C LYS A 225 8.34 13.37 11.15
N SER A 226 9.22 12.85 12.02
CA SER A 226 10.64 13.21 12.03
C SER A 226 11.32 12.86 10.72
N PHE A 227 11.13 11.65 10.19
CA PHE A 227 11.74 11.19 8.94
C PHE A 227 11.32 12.07 7.75
N ILE A 228 10.03 12.43 7.66
CA ILE A 228 9.52 13.32 6.60
C ILE A 228 10.17 14.70 6.66
N ASN A 229 10.42 15.22 7.86
CA ASN A 229 11.03 16.54 8.07
C ASN A 229 12.55 16.52 7.84
N GLU A 230 13.23 15.44 8.21
CA GLU A 230 14.69 15.32 8.13
C GLU A 230 15.18 14.87 6.75
N LYS A 231 14.36 14.08 6.03
CA LYS A 231 14.71 13.50 4.72
C LYS A 231 13.60 13.72 3.68
N PRO A 232 13.11 14.96 3.49
CA PRO A 232 12.03 15.23 2.55
C PRO A 232 12.38 14.90 1.09
N GLU A 233 13.68 14.94 0.73
CA GLU A 233 14.16 14.56 -0.60
C GLU A 233 14.00 13.05 -0.85
N VAL A 234 14.18 12.20 0.16
CA VAL A 234 13.98 10.75 0.07
C VAL A 234 12.50 10.44 -0.14
N ILE A 235 11.61 11.09 0.64
CA ILE A 235 10.16 10.94 0.48
C ILE A 235 9.71 11.42 -0.91
N GLN A 236 10.28 12.53 -1.42
CA GLN A 236 9.94 13.02 -2.76
C GLN A 236 10.40 12.04 -3.85
N ALA A 237 11.63 11.54 -3.77
CA ALA A 237 12.19 10.58 -4.71
C ALA A 237 11.36 9.27 -4.69
N PHE A 238 11.02 8.77 -3.50
CA PHE A 238 10.15 7.60 -3.34
C PHE A 238 8.78 7.82 -4.00
N THR A 239 8.17 8.97 -3.76
CA THR A 239 6.85 9.30 -4.30
C THR A 239 6.88 9.49 -5.82
N ASN A 240 7.97 10.05 -6.38
CA ASN A 240 8.15 10.14 -7.84
C ASN A 240 8.21 8.75 -8.49
N ALA A 241 8.98 7.83 -7.90
CA ALA A 241 9.10 6.45 -8.39
C ALA A 241 7.74 5.72 -8.35
N LEU A 242 6.99 5.87 -7.24
CA LEU A 242 5.64 5.32 -7.13
C LEU A 242 4.69 5.87 -8.19
N GLN A 243 4.73 7.18 -8.48
CA GLN A 243 3.87 7.78 -9.50
C GLN A 243 4.14 7.17 -10.88
N LYS A 244 5.42 6.94 -11.24
CA LYS A 244 5.75 6.22 -12.47
C LYS A 244 5.15 4.82 -12.51
N GLY A 245 5.17 4.08 -11.38
CA GLY A 245 4.51 2.78 -11.26
C GLY A 245 2.99 2.86 -11.44
N MET A 246 2.34 3.90 -10.90
CA MET A 246 0.92 4.17 -11.10
C MET A 246 0.61 4.47 -12.57
N ASP A 247 1.41 5.32 -13.21
CA ASP A 247 1.25 5.70 -14.61
C ASP A 247 1.42 4.48 -15.53
N TYR A 248 2.36 3.60 -15.19
CA TYR A 248 2.57 2.34 -15.90
C TYR A 248 1.31 1.46 -15.84
N VAL A 249 0.78 1.15 -14.65
CA VAL A 249 -0.41 0.27 -14.54
C VAL A 249 -1.66 0.93 -15.15
N ASN A 250 -1.76 2.25 -15.15
CA ASN A 250 -2.87 2.95 -15.79
C ASN A 250 -2.82 2.87 -17.32
N SER A 251 -1.62 2.82 -17.92
CA SER A 251 -1.41 2.89 -19.38
C SER A 251 -1.16 1.52 -20.05
N HIS A 252 -0.82 0.47 -19.29
CA HIS A 252 -0.48 -0.84 -19.85
C HIS A 252 -1.58 -1.88 -19.66
N THR A 253 -1.50 -2.95 -20.47
CA THR A 253 -2.45 -4.07 -20.40
C THR A 253 -2.19 -4.95 -19.17
N PRO A 254 -3.17 -5.75 -18.70
CA PRO A 254 -2.94 -6.70 -17.62
C PRO A 254 -1.80 -7.68 -17.88
N GLU A 255 -1.61 -8.11 -19.14
CA GLU A 255 -0.55 -9.04 -19.57
C GLU A 255 0.85 -8.40 -19.46
N GLU A 256 0.96 -7.11 -19.81
CA GLU A 256 2.22 -6.36 -19.67
C GLU A 256 2.56 -6.15 -18.19
N ILE A 257 1.59 -5.75 -17.38
CA ILE A 257 1.77 -5.57 -15.94
C ILE A 257 2.16 -6.89 -15.27
N ALA A 258 1.44 -8.00 -15.60
CA ALA A 258 1.72 -9.32 -15.05
C ALA A 258 3.17 -9.76 -15.32
N LYS A 259 3.68 -9.52 -16.54
CA LYS A 259 5.07 -9.85 -16.88
C LYS A 259 6.08 -9.08 -16.03
N VAL A 260 5.83 -7.80 -15.78
CA VAL A 260 6.71 -6.95 -14.97
C VAL A 260 6.74 -7.42 -13.53
N ILE A 261 5.57 -7.69 -12.91
CA ILE A 261 5.51 -8.04 -11.49
C ILE A 261 5.73 -9.53 -11.20
N HIS A 262 5.77 -10.41 -12.21
CA HIS A 262 5.98 -11.85 -12.03
C HIS A 262 7.22 -12.21 -11.19
N PRO A 263 8.37 -11.50 -11.27
CA PRO A 263 9.51 -11.78 -10.38
C PRO A 263 9.19 -11.70 -8.89
N GLN A 264 8.19 -10.92 -8.50
CA GLN A 264 7.70 -10.82 -7.10
C GLN A 264 6.78 -11.99 -6.71
N PHE A 265 6.13 -12.68 -7.67
CA PHE A 265 5.11 -13.71 -7.45
C PHE A 265 5.46 -15.01 -8.18
N LYS A 266 6.68 -15.51 -8.02
CA LYS A 266 7.20 -16.69 -8.75
C LYS A 266 6.41 -17.98 -8.54
N GLU A 267 5.68 -18.08 -7.43
CA GLU A 267 4.84 -19.24 -7.11
C GLU A 267 3.48 -19.20 -7.81
N THR A 268 3.14 -18.07 -8.45
CA THR A 268 1.88 -17.89 -9.18
C THR A 268 2.18 -17.83 -10.68
N ASP A 269 1.50 -18.60 -11.48
CA ASP A 269 1.68 -18.56 -12.94
C ASP A 269 1.22 -17.22 -13.53
N ILE A 270 1.79 -16.87 -14.68
CA ILE A 270 1.59 -15.56 -15.29
C ILE A 270 0.16 -15.32 -15.76
N ASP A 271 -0.57 -16.37 -16.14
CA ASP A 271 -1.96 -16.27 -16.60
C ASP A 271 -2.88 -15.97 -15.41
N THR A 272 -2.61 -16.57 -14.26
CA THR A 272 -3.27 -16.26 -12.98
C THR A 272 -2.99 -14.83 -12.56
N ILE A 273 -1.72 -14.37 -12.60
CA ILE A 273 -1.38 -12.97 -12.30
C ILE A 273 -2.12 -12.01 -13.24
N THR A 274 -2.17 -12.33 -14.53
CA THR A 274 -2.89 -11.54 -15.54
C THR A 274 -4.37 -11.41 -15.20
N THR A 275 -5.01 -12.50 -14.82
CA THR A 275 -6.42 -12.53 -14.41
C THR A 275 -6.65 -11.64 -13.19
N ILE A 276 -5.79 -11.73 -12.20
CA ILE A 276 -5.86 -10.92 -10.96
C ILE A 276 -5.66 -9.44 -11.25
N VAL A 277 -4.63 -9.09 -12.04
CA VAL A 277 -4.39 -7.70 -12.45
C VAL A 277 -5.58 -7.13 -13.21
N LYS A 278 -6.18 -7.94 -14.10
CA LYS A 278 -7.40 -7.54 -14.81
C LYS A 278 -8.55 -7.24 -13.86
N ARG A 279 -8.80 -8.11 -12.86
CA ARG A 279 -9.84 -7.90 -11.83
C ARG A 279 -9.62 -6.55 -11.11
N TYR A 280 -8.39 -6.27 -10.68
CA TYR A 280 -8.08 -5.02 -9.99
C TYR A 280 -8.17 -3.78 -10.89
N LYS A 281 -7.84 -3.89 -12.18
CA LYS A 281 -8.05 -2.81 -13.15
C LYS A 281 -9.54 -2.57 -13.40
N ASP A 282 -10.31 -3.63 -13.64
CA ASP A 282 -11.73 -3.53 -13.97
C ASP A 282 -12.53 -2.88 -12.82
N GLN A 283 -12.19 -3.14 -11.57
CA GLN A 283 -12.81 -2.49 -10.41
C GLN A 283 -12.24 -1.12 -10.05
N ASP A 284 -11.29 -0.55 -10.86
CA ASP A 284 -10.67 0.75 -10.62
C ASP A 284 -10.01 0.85 -9.23
N THR A 285 -9.18 -0.16 -8.91
CA THR A 285 -8.53 -0.30 -7.60
C THR A 285 -7.51 0.80 -7.33
N TRP A 286 -6.71 1.13 -8.35
CA TRP A 286 -5.57 2.04 -8.21
C TRP A 286 -5.93 3.45 -8.60
N LYS A 287 -5.45 4.40 -7.82
CA LYS A 287 -5.65 5.82 -8.12
C LYS A 287 -4.87 6.22 -9.38
N LYS A 288 -5.26 7.34 -9.97
CA LYS A 288 -4.49 7.98 -11.06
C LYS A 288 -3.32 8.80 -10.52
N ASP A 289 -3.46 9.31 -9.31
CA ASP A 289 -2.40 10.01 -8.59
C ASP A 289 -2.35 9.53 -7.14
N LEU A 290 -1.28 9.86 -6.47
CA LEU A 290 -1.01 9.41 -5.10
C LEU A 290 -1.58 10.34 -4.01
N ASN A 291 -2.41 11.31 -4.36
CA ASN A 291 -2.97 12.23 -3.38
C ASN A 291 -3.94 11.52 -2.42
N PHE A 292 -3.75 11.74 -1.14
CA PHE A 292 -4.70 11.35 -0.11
C PHE A 292 -5.47 12.61 0.30
N ASP A 293 -6.62 12.82 -0.33
CA ASP A 293 -7.40 14.05 -0.15
C ASP A 293 -8.22 14.05 1.16
N LYS A 294 -8.73 15.24 1.51
CA LYS A 294 -9.45 15.45 2.77
C LYS A 294 -10.79 14.72 2.83
N ASP A 295 -11.47 14.58 1.71
CA ASP A 295 -12.76 13.89 1.66
C ASP A 295 -12.56 12.39 1.89
N SER A 296 -11.52 11.80 1.29
CA SER A 296 -11.12 10.40 1.55
C SER A 296 -10.77 10.17 3.00
N PHE A 297 -10.02 11.09 3.64
CA PHE A 297 -9.70 10.98 5.06
C PHE A 297 -10.93 11.14 5.96
N THR A 298 -11.86 11.99 5.58
CA THR A 298 -13.15 12.14 6.27
C THR A 298 -13.95 10.85 6.18
N LEU A 299 -14.02 10.23 5.01
CA LEU A 299 -14.69 8.94 4.83
C LEU A 299 -14.03 7.84 5.67
N LEU A 300 -12.69 7.80 5.74
CA LEU A 300 -11.97 6.86 6.59
C LEU A 300 -12.44 6.98 8.05
N GLN A 301 -12.49 8.19 8.58
CA GLN A 301 -12.94 8.41 9.96
C GLN A 301 -14.41 8.02 10.15
N ASN A 302 -15.28 8.24 9.16
CA ASN A 302 -16.66 7.76 9.22
C ASN A 302 -16.74 6.23 9.34
N ILE A 303 -15.92 5.52 8.55
CA ILE A 303 -15.87 4.05 8.58
C ILE A 303 -15.41 3.56 9.97
N LEU A 304 -14.37 4.20 10.53
CA LEU A 304 -13.86 3.84 11.85
C LEU A 304 -14.88 4.11 12.96
N GLU A 305 -15.58 5.26 12.90
CA GLU A 305 -16.67 5.58 13.86
C GLU A 305 -17.81 4.56 13.77
N GLU A 306 -18.24 4.21 12.56
CA GLU A 306 -19.28 3.20 12.34
C GLU A 306 -18.87 1.80 12.81
N ALA A 307 -17.58 1.46 12.72
CA ALA A 307 -17.03 0.22 13.26
C ALA A 307 -16.92 0.24 14.81
N GLY A 308 -16.98 1.42 15.43
CA GLY A 308 -16.75 1.60 16.86
C GLY A 308 -15.28 1.66 17.25
N GLU A 309 -14.39 1.88 16.27
CA GLU A 309 -12.94 1.91 16.43
C GLU A 309 -12.39 3.34 16.60
N LEU A 310 -13.23 4.37 16.50
CA LEU A 310 -12.86 5.77 16.65
C LEU A 310 -13.78 6.51 17.61
N GLU A 311 -13.24 6.88 18.77
CA GLU A 311 -13.98 7.68 19.77
C GLU A 311 -13.88 9.19 19.50
N MET A 312 -12.79 9.64 18.86
CA MET A 312 -12.51 11.05 18.63
C MET A 312 -11.83 11.25 17.28
N ARG A 313 -12.37 12.16 16.46
CA ARG A 313 -11.78 12.53 15.18
C ARG A 313 -10.45 13.24 15.35
N VAL A 314 -9.55 12.98 14.40
CA VAL A 314 -8.21 13.54 14.35
C VAL A 314 -8.08 14.53 13.19
N PRO A 315 -7.23 15.57 13.32
CA PRO A 315 -7.03 16.54 12.25
C PRO A 315 -6.35 15.92 11.02
N TYR A 316 -6.89 16.20 9.84
CA TYR A 316 -6.28 15.80 8.57
C TYR A 316 -4.85 16.30 8.41
N GLU A 317 -4.63 17.56 8.76
CA GLU A 317 -3.38 18.28 8.57
C GLU A 317 -2.23 17.72 9.41
N ASP A 318 -2.55 16.98 10.48
CA ASP A 318 -1.54 16.30 11.31
C ASP A 318 -1.09 14.96 10.73
N LEU A 319 -2.01 14.26 10.04
CA LEU A 319 -1.80 12.87 9.62
C LEU A 319 -1.65 12.67 8.12
N VAL A 320 -1.82 13.72 7.31
CA VAL A 320 -1.70 13.63 5.86
C VAL A 320 -0.92 14.81 5.30
N THR A 321 0.01 14.52 4.41
CA THR A 321 0.68 15.52 3.58
C THR A 321 0.56 15.17 2.10
N THR A 322 0.04 16.09 1.30
CA THR A 322 -0.05 15.95 -0.17
C THR A 322 1.08 16.65 -0.91
N LYS A 323 2.05 17.23 -0.18
CA LYS A 323 3.17 17.98 -0.76
C LYS A 323 3.93 17.14 -1.80
N PHE A 324 4.26 15.91 -1.46
CA PHE A 324 5.10 15.05 -2.28
C PHE A 324 4.34 14.46 -3.47
N SER A 325 3.11 13.98 -3.24
CA SER A 325 2.24 13.44 -4.28
C SER A 325 1.85 14.50 -5.33
N SER A 326 1.54 15.73 -4.89
CA SER A 326 1.25 16.85 -5.80
C SER A 326 2.46 17.26 -6.65
N ASN A 327 3.69 17.14 -6.13
CA ASN A 327 4.91 17.41 -6.88
C ASN A 327 5.23 16.28 -7.87
N ALA A 328 5.03 15.01 -7.47
CA ALA A 328 5.25 13.84 -8.31
C ALA A 328 4.34 13.88 -9.55
N LYS A 329 3.07 14.20 -9.38
CA LYS A 329 2.11 14.37 -10.48
C LYS A 329 2.55 15.41 -11.49
N LYS A 330 3.00 16.60 -11.04
CA LYS A 330 3.49 17.66 -11.93
C LYS A 330 4.73 17.24 -12.75
N LYS A 331 5.51 16.28 -12.26
CA LYS A 331 6.70 15.79 -12.97
C LYS A 331 6.33 14.73 -14.02
N SER A 332 5.20 14.05 -13.84
CA SER A 332 4.68 12.99 -14.71
C SER A 332 3.87 13.57 -15.90
N ASP A 333 3.18 14.72 -15.71
CA ASP A 333 2.48 15.46 -16.75
C ASP A 333 3.47 16.26 -17.63
#